data_1fec65f01d3efb5ef6fba483662e5a17
#
_entry.id   1fec65f01d3efb5ef6fba483662e5a17
#
_cell.length_a   1.000
_cell.length_b   1.000
_cell.length_c   1.000
_cell.angle_alpha   90.00
_cell.angle_beta   90.00
_cell.angle_gamma   90.00
#
_symmetry.space_group_name_H-M   'P 1'
#
loop_
_entity.id
_entity.type
_entity.pdbx_description
1 polymer ?
#
loop_
_entity_poly.entity_id
_entity_poly.type
_entity_poly.pdbx_seq_one_letter_code
_entity_poly.pdbx_strand_id
1 'polypeptide(L)'
;MCSSDLANGGIVMVVGLPNYLSEEVRSYTAARAGSLAAQQALWLGQSDKVAQMMAQWDAQNPAPQATISDMADHIDHIRKIAGIDHIGVGGDYDGMDTGPVGMEDVSGYPALFTELARRGYSQADLEKIASRNMLRVLRAAEAYKRSAAGIAPLETPVG
;
A
#
# COMPACT_ATOMS: atom_id res chain seq x y z
N MET A 1 -12.46 5.10 4.45
CA MET A 1 -12.50 5.87 3.18
C MET A 1 -13.55 6.95 3.33
N CYS A 2 -13.21 8.21 3.11
CA CYS A 2 -14.15 9.31 3.28
C CYS A 2 -15.17 9.31 2.11
N SER A 3 -16.44 9.55 2.41
CA SER A 3 -17.49 9.67 1.38
C SER A 3 -17.17 10.76 0.33
N SER A 4 -16.38 11.77 0.70
CA SER A 4 -15.87 12.80 -0.20
C SER A 4 -15.00 12.26 -1.33
N ASP A 5 -14.16 11.24 -1.06
CA ASP A 5 -13.23 10.68 -2.05
C ASP A 5 -13.98 9.93 -3.16
N LEU A 6 -15.11 9.32 -2.82
CA LEU A 6 -16.00 8.68 -3.79
C LEU A 6 -16.85 9.71 -4.54
N ALA A 7 -17.38 10.72 -3.83
CA ALA A 7 -18.23 11.75 -4.40
C ALA A 7 -17.50 12.62 -5.45
N ASN A 8 -16.19 12.83 -5.29
CA ASN A 8 -15.36 13.57 -6.26
C ASN A 8 -14.84 12.71 -7.43
N GLY A 9 -15.18 11.42 -7.48
CA GLY A 9 -14.74 10.50 -8.53
C GLY A 9 -13.30 10.02 -8.41
N GLY A 10 -12.69 10.14 -7.23
CA GLY A 10 -11.32 9.70 -6.93
C GLY A 10 -11.10 8.19 -7.02
N ILE A 11 -9.86 7.79 -6.75
CA ILE A 11 -9.47 6.38 -6.67
C ILE A 11 -8.62 6.12 -5.42
N VAL A 12 -8.61 4.89 -4.96
CA VAL A 12 -7.70 4.38 -3.92
C VAL A 12 -6.65 3.51 -4.59
N MET A 13 -5.38 3.88 -4.41
CA MET A 13 -4.25 3.07 -4.86
C MET A 13 -3.89 2.07 -3.76
N VAL A 14 -4.12 0.78 -4.02
CA VAL A 14 -3.71 -0.28 -3.08
C VAL A 14 -2.21 -0.46 -3.20
N VAL A 15 -1.50 -0.23 -2.10
CA VAL A 15 -0.04 -0.29 -2.05
C VAL A 15 0.41 -1.67 -1.60
N GLY A 16 1.49 -2.18 -2.24
CA GLY A 16 2.07 -3.50 -1.95
C GLY A 16 2.92 -3.56 -0.67
N LEU A 17 2.83 -2.60 0.24
CA LEU A 17 3.62 -2.58 1.47
C LEU A 17 3.10 -3.64 2.46
N PRO A 18 3.91 -4.65 2.85
CA PRO A 18 3.47 -5.77 3.70
C PRO A 18 2.77 -5.35 5.00
N ASN A 19 3.26 -4.28 5.66
CA ASN A 19 2.66 -3.75 6.90
C ASN A 19 1.26 -3.16 6.71
N TYR A 20 0.88 -2.79 5.48
CA TYR A 20 -0.46 -2.28 5.18
C TYR A 20 -1.40 -3.41 4.76
N LEU A 21 -0.85 -4.54 4.30
CA LEU A 21 -1.61 -5.66 3.78
C LEU A 21 -1.99 -6.69 4.86
N SER A 22 -1.12 -6.88 5.87
CA SER A 22 -1.30 -7.91 6.89
C SER A 22 -1.17 -7.35 8.30
N GLU A 23 -2.22 -7.57 9.10
CA GLU A 23 -2.21 -7.21 10.53
C GLU A 23 -1.14 -8.01 11.31
N GLU A 24 -0.87 -9.24 10.90
CA GLU A 24 0.16 -10.08 11.52
C GLU A 24 1.55 -9.48 11.27
N VAL A 25 1.84 -9.05 10.04
CA VAL A 25 3.10 -8.37 9.69
C VAL A 25 3.22 -7.04 10.43
N ARG A 26 2.15 -6.26 10.49
CA ARG A 26 2.11 -4.99 11.21
C ARG A 26 2.41 -5.18 12.70
N SER A 27 1.78 -6.16 13.32
CA SER A 27 1.94 -6.47 14.75
C SER A 27 3.35 -6.98 15.05
N TYR A 28 3.89 -7.86 14.21
CA TYR A 28 5.27 -8.32 14.31
C TYR A 28 6.26 -7.16 14.21
N THR A 29 6.11 -6.29 13.22
CA THR A 29 6.99 -5.13 13.01
C THR A 29 6.98 -4.20 14.23
N ALA A 30 5.80 -3.94 14.80
CA ALA A 30 5.68 -3.14 16.02
C ALA A 30 6.36 -3.80 17.23
N ALA A 31 6.16 -5.11 17.42
CA ALA A 31 6.79 -5.87 18.49
C ALA A 31 8.33 -5.89 18.36
N ARG A 32 8.83 -6.09 17.13
CA ARG A 32 10.26 -6.06 16.84
C ARG A 32 10.88 -4.70 17.12
N ALA A 33 10.22 -3.62 16.70
CA ALA A 33 10.67 -2.26 16.99
C ALA A 33 10.70 -1.95 18.50
N GLY A 34 9.69 -2.39 19.24
CA GLY A 34 9.65 -2.29 20.69
C GLY A 34 10.78 -3.07 21.37
N SER A 35 11.07 -4.29 20.92
CA SER A 35 12.19 -5.08 21.40
C SER A 35 13.53 -4.39 21.13
N LEU A 36 13.73 -3.88 19.92
CA LEU A 36 14.94 -3.14 19.55
C LEU A 36 15.15 -1.92 20.46
N ALA A 37 14.12 -1.11 20.66
CA ALA A 37 14.20 0.05 21.54
C ALA A 37 14.56 -0.32 22.99
N ALA A 38 14.00 -1.41 23.52
CA ALA A 38 14.33 -1.93 24.83
C ALA A 38 15.78 -2.38 24.92
N GLN A 39 16.30 -3.12 23.92
CA GLN A 39 17.70 -3.54 23.90
C GLN A 39 18.66 -2.35 23.78
N GLN A 40 18.35 -1.35 22.97
CA GLN A 40 19.14 -0.13 22.86
C GLN A 40 19.21 0.63 24.18
N ALA A 41 18.12 0.69 24.94
CA ALA A 41 18.09 1.32 26.27
C ALA A 41 18.89 0.55 27.31
N LEU A 42 18.87 -0.80 27.27
CA LEU A 42 19.62 -1.65 28.20
C LEU A 42 21.14 -1.68 27.92
N TRP A 43 21.53 -1.60 26.65
CA TRP A 43 22.92 -1.78 26.20
C TRP A 43 23.45 -0.50 25.53
N LEU A 44 23.38 0.64 26.23
CA LEU A 44 23.83 1.93 25.72
C LEU A 44 25.30 1.87 25.26
N GLY A 45 25.53 2.26 24.00
CA GLY A 45 26.86 2.27 23.39
C GLY A 45 27.45 0.90 23.05
N GLN A 46 26.68 -0.19 23.22
CA GLN A 46 27.11 -1.56 22.94
C GLN A 46 26.33 -2.16 21.74
N SER A 47 26.58 -1.63 20.54
CA SER A 47 25.88 -2.04 19.30
C SER A 47 25.92 -3.55 19.04
N ASP A 48 27.08 -4.20 19.28
CA ASP A 48 27.26 -5.64 19.07
C ASP A 48 26.38 -6.45 20.01
N LYS A 49 26.22 -6.00 21.26
CA LYS A 49 25.32 -6.65 22.22
C LYS A 49 23.86 -6.50 21.82
N VAL A 50 23.46 -5.32 21.37
CA VAL A 50 22.10 -5.08 20.82
C VAL A 50 21.84 -6.01 19.63
N ALA A 51 22.77 -6.10 18.68
CA ALA A 51 22.67 -6.98 17.53
C ALA A 51 22.54 -8.45 17.93
N GLN A 52 23.33 -8.93 18.89
CA GLN A 52 23.23 -10.29 19.43
C GLN A 52 21.87 -10.58 20.05
N MET A 53 21.34 -9.66 20.85
CA MET A 53 20.04 -9.84 21.50
C MET A 53 18.90 -9.80 20.49
N MET A 54 18.99 -8.95 19.46
CA MET A 54 17.99 -8.91 18.38
C MET A 54 18.03 -10.18 17.53
N ALA A 55 19.20 -10.72 17.24
CA ALA A 55 19.32 -12.00 16.52
C ALA A 55 18.67 -13.17 17.30
N GLN A 56 18.77 -13.18 18.64
CA GLN A 56 18.07 -14.15 19.48
C GLN A 56 16.55 -13.95 19.44
N TRP A 57 16.11 -12.71 19.47
CA TRP A 57 14.68 -12.38 19.37
C TRP A 57 14.11 -12.80 18.02
N ASP A 58 14.78 -12.47 16.93
CA ASP A 58 14.38 -12.83 15.56
C ASP A 58 14.30 -14.35 15.37
N ALA A 59 15.24 -15.11 15.96
CA ALA A 59 15.23 -16.56 15.93
C ALA A 59 14.02 -17.20 16.67
N GLN A 60 13.54 -16.55 17.72
CA GLN A 60 12.37 -16.99 18.50
C GLN A 60 11.04 -16.50 17.93
N ASN A 61 11.07 -15.47 17.10
CA ASN A 61 9.91 -14.80 16.51
C ASN A 61 10.09 -14.74 14.99
N PRO A 62 9.78 -15.81 14.24
CA PRO A 62 9.91 -15.82 12.79
C PRO A 62 8.98 -14.75 12.17
N ALA A 63 9.52 -13.98 11.21
CA ALA A 63 8.79 -12.92 10.56
C ALA A 63 7.64 -13.50 9.69
N PRO A 64 6.40 -13.08 9.91
CA PRO A 64 5.31 -13.41 9.00
C PRO A 64 5.49 -12.67 7.67
N GLN A 65 4.84 -13.18 6.62
CA GLN A 65 4.91 -12.59 5.30
C GLN A 65 3.51 -12.26 4.79
N ALA A 66 3.34 -11.06 4.25
CA ALA A 66 2.17 -10.75 3.44
C ALA A 66 2.29 -11.41 2.06
N THR A 67 1.16 -11.67 1.43
CA THR A 67 1.07 -12.37 0.15
C THR A 67 0.27 -11.56 -0.87
N ILE A 68 0.33 -11.98 -2.14
CA ILE A 68 -0.57 -11.48 -3.19
C ILE A 68 -2.04 -11.65 -2.79
N SER A 69 -2.39 -12.72 -2.06
CA SER A 69 -3.75 -12.93 -1.59
C SER A 69 -4.21 -11.84 -0.64
N ASP A 70 -3.34 -11.41 0.29
CA ASP A 70 -3.67 -10.30 1.21
C ASP A 70 -3.91 -9.00 0.43
N MET A 71 -3.10 -8.71 -0.59
CA MET A 71 -3.32 -7.54 -1.45
C MET A 71 -4.64 -7.63 -2.22
N ALA A 72 -4.97 -8.82 -2.73
CA ALA A 72 -6.25 -9.05 -3.40
C ALA A 72 -7.45 -8.92 -2.45
N ASP A 73 -7.33 -9.27 -1.17
CA ASP A 73 -8.37 -9.07 -0.16
C ASP A 73 -8.67 -7.58 0.07
N HIS A 74 -7.65 -6.72 0.07
CA HIS A 74 -7.83 -5.26 0.11
C HIS A 74 -8.55 -4.75 -1.14
N ILE A 75 -8.22 -5.26 -2.32
CA ILE A 75 -8.88 -4.91 -3.59
C ILE A 75 -10.35 -5.34 -3.55
N ASP A 76 -10.66 -6.56 -3.08
CA ASP A 76 -12.03 -7.05 -2.89
C ASP A 76 -12.82 -6.17 -1.92
N HIS A 77 -12.18 -5.76 -0.82
CA HIS A 77 -12.80 -4.87 0.16
C HIS A 77 -13.17 -3.52 -0.47
N ILE A 78 -12.25 -2.88 -1.20
CA ILE A 78 -12.52 -1.60 -1.86
C ILE A 78 -13.59 -1.77 -2.94
N ARG A 79 -13.55 -2.86 -3.73
CA ARG A 79 -14.60 -3.18 -4.70
C ARG A 79 -15.98 -3.21 -4.04
N LYS A 80 -16.08 -3.84 -2.88
CA LYS A 80 -17.34 -3.99 -2.14
C LYS A 80 -17.88 -2.66 -1.63
N ILE A 81 -17.03 -1.76 -1.13
CA ILE A 81 -17.47 -0.51 -0.47
C ILE A 81 -17.50 0.70 -1.40
N ALA A 82 -16.67 0.73 -2.43
CA ALA A 82 -16.49 1.87 -3.33
C ALA A 82 -16.85 1.56 -4.78
N GLY A 83 -16.80 0.30 -5.18
CA GLY A 83 -16.99 -0.12 -6.55
C GLY A 83 -15.70 -0.17 -7.36
N ILE A 84 -15.76 -0.88 -8.48
CA ILE A 84 -14.61 -1.19 -9.34
C ILE A 84 -13.94 0.05 -9.96
N ASP A 85 -14.68 1.14 -10.11
CA ASP A 85 -14.19 2.37 -10.74
C ASP A 85 -13.29 3.21 -9.83
N HIS A 86 -13.20 2.83 -8.55
CA HIS A 86 -12.43 3.55 -7.54
C HIS A 86 -11.18 2.82 -7.07
N ILE A 87 -10.68 1.85 -7.84
CA ILE A 87 -9.52 1.02 -7.49
C ILE A 87 -8.38 1.25 -8.47
N GLY A 88 -7.17 1.39 -7.93
CA GLY A 88 -5.92 1.29 -8.64
C GLY A 88 -4.91 0.49 -7.82
N VAL A 89 -3.74 0.20 -8.38
CA VAL A 89 -2.64 -0.48 -7.72
C VAL A 89 -1.38 0.35 -7.75
N GLY A 90 -0.66 0.41 -6.63
CA GLY A 90 0.62 1.06 -6.48
C GLY A 90 1.68 0.06 -6.02
N GLY A 91 2.91 0.15 -6.52
CA GLY A 91 4.00 -0.75 -6.14
C GLY A 91 4.72 -0.29 -4.89
N ASP A 92 5.08 0.98 -4.86
CA ASP A 92 5.94 1.60 -3.83
C ASP A 92 7.33 0.95 -3.69
N TYR A 93 7.82 0.34 -4.78
CA TYR A 93 9.07 -0.45 -4.75
C TYR A 93 10.31 0.33 -4.35
N ASP A 94 10.34 1.65 -4.61
CA ASP A 94 11.45 2.52 -4.18
C ASP A 94 11.32 2.99 -2.71
N GLY A 95 10.16 2.77 -2.09
CA GLY A 95 9.85 3.17 -0.70
C GLY A 95 9.78 2.02 0.31
N MET A 96 10.01 0.77 -0.12
CA MET A 96 9.95 -0.41 0.74
C MET A 96 11.11 -1.37 0.50
N ASP A 97 11.50 -2.13 1.53
CA ASP A 97 12.58 -3.11 1.44
C ASP A 97 12.18 -4.36 0.64
N THR A 98 10.92 -4.76 0.72
CA THR A 98 10.37 -5.91 -0.02
C THR A 98 8.86 -5.81 -0.16
N GLY A 99 8.33 -6.36 -1.26
CA GLY A 99 6.90 -6.54 -1.49
C GLY A 99 6.34 -7.81 -0.84
N PRO A 100 5.03 -8.06 -1.00
CA PRO A 100 4.41 -9.32 -0.58
C PRO A 100 4.95 -10.50 -1.40
N VAL A 101 4.86 -11.71 -0.84
CA VAL A 101 5.30 -12.94 -1.52
C VAL A 101 4.60 -13.07 -2.88
N GLY A 102 5.41 -13.24 -3.91
CA GLY A 102 4.98 -13.31 -5.31
C GLY A 102 4.87 -11.95 -6.01
N MET A 103 5.16 -10.86 -5.30
CA MET A 103 5.18 -9.49 -5.82
C MET A 103 6.31 -8.69 -5.16
N GLU A 104 7.49 -9.31 -5.05
CA GLU A 104 8.68 -8.73 -4.45
C GLU A 104 9.24 -7.58 -5.30
N ASP A 105 8.95 -7.59 -6.60
CA ASP A 105 9.29 -6.54 -7.56
C ASP A 105 8.20 -6.35 -8.63
N VAL A 106 8.42 -5.47 -9.56
CA VAL A 106 7.48 -5.11 -10.63
C VAL A 106 7.06 -6.30 -11.52
N SER A 107 7.85 -7.35 -11.59
CA SER A 107 7.51 -8.57 -12.36
C SER A 107 6.37 -9.38 -11.74
N GLY A 108 6.00 -9.09 -10.49
CA GLY A 108 4.90 -9.75 -9.78
C GLY A 108 3.49 -9.26 -10.17
N TYR A 109 3.33 -8.14 -10.86
CA TYR A 109 2.00 -7.66 -11.26
C TYR A 109 1.16 -8.68 -12.05
N PRO A 110 1.71 -9.45 -13.01
CA PRO A 110 0.93 -10.50 -13.68
C PRO A 110 0.36 -11.55 -12.72
N ALA A 111 1.08 -11.87 -11.64
CA ALA A 111 0.60 -12.82 -10.63
C ALA A 111 -0.58 -12.23 -9.82
N LEU A 112 -0.53 -10.95 -9.45
CA LEU A 112 -1.66 -10.26 -8.82
C LEU A 112 -2.90 -10.27 -9.73
N PHE A 113 -2.74 -9.93 -11.01
CA PHE A 113 -3.87 -9.93 -11.96
C PHE A 113 -4.41 -11.35 -12.22
N THR A 114 -3.55 -12.38 -12.18
CA THR A 114 -3.97 -13.79 -12.24
C THR A 114 -4.82 -14.17 -11.02
N GLU A 115 -4.42 -13.74 -9.82
CA GLU A 115 -5.21 -13.96 -8.59
C GLU A 115 -6.56 -13.26 -8.66
N LEU A 116 -6.60 -12.01 -9.11
CA LEU A 116 -7.87 -11.28 -9.28
C LEU A 116 -8.79 -11.95 -10.32
N ALA A 117 -8.24 -12.43 -11.44
CA ALA A 117 -9.00 -13.19 -12.43
C ALA A 117 -9.59 -14.47 -11.83
N ARG A 118 -8.80 -15.21 -11.01
CA ARG A 118 -9.25 -16.40 -10.26
C ARG A 118 -10.40 -16.07 -9.29
N ARG A 119 -10.44 -14.85 -8.73
CA ARG A 119 -11.50 -14.32 -7.86
C ARG A 119 -12.74 -13.83 -8.65
N GLY A 120 -12.74 -13.96 -9.97
CA GLY A 120 -13.88 -13.62 -10.82
C GLY A 120 -13.93 -12.16 -11.29
N TYR A 121 -12.80 -11.46 -11.30
CA TYR A 121 -12.69 -10.17 -11.97
C TYR A 121 -12.70 -10.38 -13.48
N SER A 122 -13.54 -9.64 -14.19
CA SER A 122 -13.58 -9.67 -15.65
C SER A 122 -12.35 -8.97 -16.25
N GLN A 123 -12.06 -9.23 -17.52
CA GLN A 123 -11.02 -8.51 -18.25
C GLN A 123 -11.19 -6.98 -18.15
N ALA A 124 -12.43 -6.51 -18.26
CA ALA A 124 -12.74 -5.08 -18.15
C ALA A 124 -12.44 -4.52 -16.74
N ASP A 125 -12.69 -5.30 -15.68
CA ASP A 125 -12.36 -4.92 -14.31
C ASP A 125 -10.83 -4.82 -14.12
N LEU A 126 -10.09 -5.80 -14.63
CA LEU A 126 -8.62 -5.81 -14.55
C LEU A 126 -8.00 -4.61 -15.27
N GLU A 127 -8.50 -4.26 -16.46
CA GLU A 127 -8.06 -3.07 -17.19
C GLU A 127 -8.36 -1.76 -16.45
N LYS A 128 -9.50 -1.69 -15.74
CA LYS A 128 -9.82 -0.56 -14.87
C LYS A 128 -8.80 -0.42 -13.74
N ILE A 129 -8.53 -1.50 -13.01
CA ILE A 129 -7.57 -1.52 -11.91
C ILE A 129 -6.15 -1.20 -12.40
N ALA A 130 -5.74 -1.79 -13.53
CA ALA A 130 -4.39 -1.63 -14.07
C ALA A 130 -4.08 -0.19 -14.50
N SER A 131 -5.04 0.52 -15.11
CA SER A 131 -4.75 1.84 -15.67
C SER A 131 -5.95 2.75 -15.93
N ARG A 132 -7.10 2.20 -16.35
CA ARG A 132 -8.21 3.03 -16.85
C ARG A 132 -8.76 3.98 -15.79
N ASN A 133 -8.86 3.53 -14.54
CA ASN A 133 -9.33 4.35 -13.42
C ASN A 133 -8.38 5.53 -13.16
N MET A 134 -7.06 5.28 -13.12
CA MET A 134 -6.06 6.33 -12.94
C MET A 134 -6.09 7.33 -14.09
N LEU A 135 -6.14 6.86 -15.33
CA LEU A 135 -6.23 7.73 -16.51
C LEU A 135 -7.52 8.56 -16.52
N ARG A 136 -8.63 8.03 -16.04
CA ARG A 136 -9.88 8.77 -15.87
C ARG A 136 -9.70 9.94 -14.92
N VAL A 137 -9.12 9.71 -13.74
CA VAL A 137 -8.87 10.75 -12.74
C VAL A 137 -7.91 11.81 -13.25
N LEU A 138 -6.82 11.38 -13.91
CA LEU A 138 -5.85 12.31 -14.50
C LEU A 138 -6.51 13.21 -15.56
N ARG A 139 -7.29 12.64 -16.48
CA ARG A 139 -8.02 13.41 -17.50
C ARG A 139 -9.02 14.38 -16.90
N ALA A 140 -9.71 13.99 -15.82
CA ALA A 140 -10.63 14.87 -15.10
C ALA A 140 -9.89 16.06 -14.47
N ALA A 141 -8.74 15.81 -13.83
CA ALA A 141 -7.89 16.86 -13.27
C ALA A 141 -7.36 17.83 -14.33
N GLU A 142 -6.91 17.31 -15.47
CA GLU A 142 -6.47 18.12 -16.61
C GLU A 142 -7.61 18.96 -17.21
N ALA A 143 -8.82 18.41 -17.30
CA ALA A 143 -10.00 19.13 -17.76
C ALA A 143 -10.35 20.28 -16.80
N TYR A 144 -10.33 19.99 -15.48
CA TYR A 144 -10.53 21.01 -14.46
C TYR A 144 -9.48 22.12 -14.53
N LYS A 145 -8.19 21.77 -14.63
CA LYS A 145 -7.11 22.76 -14.82
C LYS A 145 -7.38 23.70 -16.00
N ARG A 146 -7.85 23.17 -17.13
CA ARG A 146 -8.19 24.00 -18.31
C ARG A 146 -9.36 24.95 -18.03
N SER A 147 -10.39 24.49 -17.33
CA SER A 147 -11.55 25.32 -16.97
C SER A 147 -11.22 26.38 -15.92
N ALA A 148 -10.22 26.12 -15.06
CA ALA A 148 -9.79 26.98 -13.97
C ALA A 148 -8.60 27.89 -14.33
N ALA A 149 -8.20 27.99 -15.60
CA ALA A 149 -7.00 28.71 -16.04
C ALA A 149 -6.95 30.21 -15.68
N GLY A 150 -8.09 30.83 -15.36
CA GLY A 150 -8.17 32.23 -14.92
C GLY A 150 -8.40 32.41 -13.41
N ILE A 151 -8.44 31.32 -12.64
CA ILE A 151 -8.69 31.37 -11.20
C ILE A 151 -7.34 31.42 -10.48
N ALA A 152 -7.14 32.44 -9.64
CA ALA A 152 -5.93 32.51 -8.81
C ALA A 152 -5.89 31.34 -7.81
N PRO A 153 -4.68 30.81 -7.49
CA PRO A 153 -4.52 29.83 -6.45
C PRO A 153 -5.12 30.29 -5.12
N LEU A 154 -5.69 29.36 -4.36
CA LEU A 154 -6.10 29.62 -2.99
C LEU A 154 -4.83 29.76 -2.13
N GLU A 155 -4.43 31.00 -1.87
CA GLU A 155 -3.33 31.29 -0.95
C GLU A 155 -3.92 31.44 0.46
N THR A 156 -3.44 30.61 1.39
CA THR A 156 -3.71 30.84 2.81
C THR A 156 -2.84 32.03 3.25
N PRO A 157 -3.41 33.14 3.75
CA PRO A 157 -2.58 34.22 4.29
C PRO A 157 -1.65 33.66 5.36
N VAL A 158 -0.34 33.83 5.15
CA VAL A 158 0.65 33.52 6.18
C VAL A 158 0.49 34.58 7.24
N GLY A 159 -0.15 34.22 8.38
CA GLY A 159 -0.28 35.09 9.54
C GLY A 159 1.00 35.17 10.34
#